data_05eb323ebe18b070409bdde96d5c954f
#
_entry.id   05eb323ebe18b070409bdde96d5c954f
#
_cell.length_a   1.000
_cell.length_b   1.000
_cell.length_c   1.000
_cell.angle_alpha   90.00
_cell.angle_beta   90.00
_cell.angle_gamma   90.00
#
_symmetry.space_group_name_H-M   'P 1'
#
loop_
_entity.id
_entity.type
_entity.pdbx_description
1 polymer ?
#
loop_
_entity_poly.entity_id
_entity_poly.type
_entity_poly.pdbx_seq_one_letter_code
_entity_poly.pdbx_strand_id
1 'polypeptide(L)'
;MNKILLELENRRSEAKKGGGKERILSQHKKGKLTARERIEILVDPGSFEEFDMFVTHRCTDFDLNTKSFPGDGVITGWATVNNQLIYLFSQDFTVFGGSLSETNAQKICKVMDMALQNGAPFIGLNDSGGARIQEGVSSLGGYAEVFKRNILSSGVIPQISVIMGPCAGGAVYSPAITDFIFMVRNSSYMFVTGPDVVKTVTNESVSSEDLGGAKTHTSKSSVADLAFDNDILALREVRKLLSFLPSNNRSKTPSRKVIDDPNRLESSLDNLIPNNANIAYDMKELILKIADENDFFELQKDFARNILIGFIRLDGDTIGVVANQPKVLAGCLDVDSSRKAARFVRFCDAFNIPILTLVDVPGFLPGTQQEYGGIIKHGAKLLFAYGEATVPKVTIITRKAYGGAYDVMSSKHLRGDINYAWPSAEIAVMGAKGAVEIIYRSDLEDKEKILNKTKQYEERFANPFIAAEKGYIDEVIMPRSSRKRLVRAFKSLKGKKIANPWKKHDNIPL
;
A
#
# COMPACT_ATOMS: atom_id res chain seq x y z
N MET A 1 -24.93 -45.99 8.28
CA MET A 1 -23.93 -45.01 8.62
C MET A 1 -22.72 -45.06 7.69
N ASN A 2 -21.98 -46.17 7.62
CA ASN A 2 -20.75 -46.27 6.79
C ASN A 2 -20.92 -45.94 5.30
N LYS A 3 -22.06 -46.33 4.67
CA LYS A 3 -22.30 -46.02 3.25
C LYS A 3 -22.50 -44.53 3.00
N ILE A 4 -23.14 -43.81 3.92
CA ILE A 4 -23.35 -42.34 3.83
C ILE A 4 -22.04 -41.60 4.05
N LEU A 5 -21.22 -42.05 4.99
CA LEU A 5 -19.89 -41.45 5.24
C LEU A 5 -18.95 -41.65 4.04
N LEU A 6 -18.95 -42.83 3.44
CA LEU A 6 -18.17 -43.11 2.24
C LEU A 6 -18.62 -42.24 1.05
N GLU A 7 -19.92 -42.03 0.89
CA GLU A 7 -20.46 -41.14 -0.15
C GLU A 7 -19.98 -39.68 0.08
N LEU A 8 -19.99 -39.21 1.33
CA LEU A 8 -19.48 -37.88 1.66
C LEU A 8 -17.98 -37.74 1.31
N GLU A 9 -17.18 -38.76 1.68
CA GLU A 9 -15.73 -38.76 1.35
C GLU A 9 -15.49 -38.76 -0.16
N ASN A 10 -16.26 -39.52 -0.92
CA ASN A 10 -16.18 -39.55 -2.38
C ASN A 10 -16.52 -38.18 -2.98
N ARG A 11 -17.63 -37.57 -2.55
CA ARG A 11 -18.00 -36.20 -3.03
C ARG A 11 -16.99 -35.15 -2.68
N ARG A 12 -16.38 -35.18 -1.48
CA ARG A 12 -15.30 -34.30 -1.09
C ARG A 12 -14.05 -34.51 -1.97
N SER A 13 -13.72 -35.78 -2.24
CA SER A 13 -12.61 -36.13 -3.12
C SER A 13 -12.82 -35.58 -4.55
N GLU A 14 -14.03 -35.73 -5.10
CA GLU A 14 -14.39 -35.19 -6.41
C GLU A 14 -14.29 -33.66 -6.42
N ALA A 15 -14.84 -32.97 -5.41
CA ALA A 15 -14.77 -31.50 -5.31
C ALA A 15 -13.34 -30.97 -5.25
N LYS A 16 -12.42 -31.74 -4.66
CA LYS A 16 -11.01 -31.35 -4.58
C LYS A 16 -10.24 -31.49 -5.90
N LYS A 17 -10.78 -32.21 -6.90
CA LYS A 17 -10.13 -32.40 -8.20
C LYS A 17 -10.16 -31.17 -9.10
N GLY A 18 -10.98 -30.16 -8.78
CA GLY A 18 -11.15 -28.97 -9.60
C GLY A 18 -11.45 -29.31 -11.06
N GLY A 19 -10.70 -28.75 -12.00
CA GLY A 19 -10.83 -29.03 -13.46
C GLY A 19 -10.20 -30.34 -13.92
N GLY A 20 -9.64 -31.16 -13.00
CA GLY A 20 -9.05 -32.47 -13.26
C GLY A 20 -7.53 -32.43 -13.49
N LYS A 21 -6.94 -33.64 -13.49
CA LYS A 21 -5.47 -33.84 -13.48
C LYS A 21 -4.73 -33.12 -14.61
N GLU A 22 -5.25 -33.17 -15.82
CA GLU A 22 -4.58 -32.56 -16.99
C GLU A 22 -4.48 -31.03 -16.87
N ARG A 23 -5.57 -30.38 -16.41
CA ARG A 23 -5.59 -28.93 -16.22
C ARG A 23 -4.71 -28.49 -15.07
N ILE A 24 -4.65 -29.28 -13.97
CA ILE A 24 -3.72 -29.06 -12.86
C ILE A 24 -2.27 -29.15 -13.34
N LEU A 25 -1.91 -30.19 -14.09
CA LEU A 25 -0.59 -30.33 -14.67
C LEU A 25 -0.24 -29.16 -15.61
N SER A 26 -1.20 -28.64 -16.36
CA SER A 26 -1.03 -27.44 -17.19
C SER A 26 -0.75 -26.18 -16.37
N GLN A 27 -1.39 -26.01 -15.19
CA GLN A 27 -1.08 -24.93 -14.24
C GLN A 27 0.36 -25.04 -13.76
N HIS A 28 0.76 -26.22 -13.27
CA HIS A 28 2.10 -26.44 -12.75
C HIS A 28 3.19 -26.23 -13.81
N LYS A 29 2.97 -26.65 -15.06
CA LYS A 29 3.90 -26.39 -16.18
C LYS A 29 4.13 -24.89 -16.44
N LYS A 30 3.19 -24.04 -16.07
CA LYS A 30 3.30 -22.58 -16.16
C LYS A 30 3.94 -21.96 -14.90
N GLY A 31 4.41 -22.77 -13.96
CA GLY A 31 4.99 -22.32 -12.70
C GLY A 31 3.95 -21.77 -11.68
N LYS A 32 2.66 -22.05 -11.91
CA LYS A 32 1.56 -21.60 -11.07
C LYS A 32 1.07 -22.72 -10.15
N LEU A 33 0.70 -22.36 -8.94
CA LEU A 33 0.03 -23.25 -8.01
C LEU A 33 -1.47 -23.36 -8.32
N THR A 34 -2.12 -24.43 -7.84
CA THR A 34 -3.58 -24.53 -7.82
C THR A 34 -4.19 -23.63 -6.75
N ALA A 35 -5.49 -23.36 -6.86
CA ALA A 35 -6.21 -22.56 -5.86
C ALA A 35 -6.10 -23.13 -4.43
N ARG A 36 -6.09 -24.45 -4.28
CA ARG A 36 -5.95 -25.12 -2.96
C ARG A 36 -4.53 -25.01 -2.41
N GLU A 37 -3.51 -25.28 -3.21
CA GLU A 37 -2.10 -25.14 -2.82
C GLU A 37 -1.78 -23.71 -2.37
N ARG A 38 -2.35 -22.71 -3.03
CA ARG A 38 -2.24 -21.29 -2.63
C ARG A 38 -2.80 -21.03 -1.24
N ILE A 39 -3.97 -21.60 -0.94
CA ILE A 39 -4.59 -21.48 0.40
C ILE A 39 -3.70 -22.16 1.44
N GLU A 40 -3.23 -23.40 1.20
CA GLU A 40 -2.39 -24.14 2.13
C GLU A 40 -1.09 -23.40 2.49
N ILE A 41 -0.50 -22.66 1.55
CA ILE A 41 0.70 -21.85 1.80
C ILE A 41 0.38 -20.56 2.57
N LEU A 42 -0.79 -19.96 2.30
CA LEU A 42 -1.18 -18.69 2.92
C LEU A 42 -1.54 -18.85 4.40
N VAL A 43 -2.29 -19.90 4.75
CA VAL A 43 -2.93 -20.04 6.06
C VAL A 43 -2.07 -20.81 7.06
N ASP A 44 -2.44 -20.76 8.33
CA ASP A 44 -1.82 -21.59 9.36
C ASP A 44 -2.24 -23.07 9.15
N PRO A 45 -1.33 -24.04 9.32
CA PRO A 45 -1.62 -25.44 9.04
C PRO A 45 -2.88 -25.93 9.77
N GLY A 46 -3.81 -26.53 9.00
CA GLY A 46 -5.04 -27.11 9.52
C GLY A 46 -6.12 -26.12 9.95
N SER A 47 -5.95 -24.82 9.70
CA SER A 47 -6.91 -23.79 10.12
C SER A 47 -8.00 -23.48 9.08
N PHE A 48 -7.88 -23.97 7.85
CA PHE A 48 -8.81 -23.64 6.78
C PHE A 48 -10.12 -24.40 6.86
N GLU A 49 -11.23 -23.68 6.92
CA GLU A 49 -12.59 -24.20 6.86
C GLU A 49 -13.27 -23.71 5.58
N GLU A 50 -13.52 -24.66 4.66
CA GLU A 50 -14.12 -24.38 3.36
C GLU A 50 -15.63 -24.26 3.42
N PHE A 51 -16.18 -23.23 2.78
CA PHE A 51 -17.61 -23.06 2.58
C PHE A 51 -18.04 -23.38 1.15
N ASP A 52 -19.27 -23.90 1.02
CA ASP A 52 -19.94 -24.11 -0.28
C ASP A 52 -19.14 -24.99 -1.27
N MET A 53 -18.41 -25.98 -0.74
CA MET A 53 -17.61 -26.93 -1.54
C MET A 53 -18.43 -27.66 -2.62
N PHE A 54 -19.72 -27.95 -2.36
CA PHE A 54 -20.58 -28.72 -3.25
C PHE A 54 -21.47 -27.84 -4.13
N VAL A 55 -21.43 -26.55 -4.01
CA VAL A 55 -22.24 -25.63 -4.83
C VAL A 55 -21.78 -25.69 -6.27
N THR A 56 -22.73 -25.71 -7.20
CA THR A 56 -22.47 -25.71 -8.65
C THR A 56 -23.22 -24.57 -9.33
N HIS A 57 -22.80 -24.17 -10.53
CA HIS A 57 -23.52 -23.16 -11.32
C HIS A 57 -24.93 -23.64 -11.68
N ARG A 58 -25.81 -22.71 -12.03
CA ARG A 58 -27.20 -22.96 -12.40
C ARG A 58 -27.49 -22.66 -13.88
N CYS A 59 -26.49 -22.33 -14.66
CA CYS A 59 -26.62 -22.04 -16.08
C CYS A 59 -26.94 -23.33 -16.85
N THR A 60 -27.97 -23.24 -17.71
CA THR A 60 -28.38 -24.32 -18.60
C THR A 60 -28.05 -24.08 -20.07
N ASP A 61 -27.70 -22.84 -20.40
CA ASP A 61 -27.39 -22.40 -21.76
C ASP A 61 -26.01 -22.91 -22.21
N PHE A 62 -25.81 -23.00 -23.52
CA PHE A 62 -24.54 -23.40 -24.14
C PHE A 62 -23.98 -24.74 -23.62
N ASP A 63 -24.88 -25.72 -23.37
CA ASP A 63 -24.55 -27.04 -22.86
C ASP A 63 -23.83 -27.08 -21.51
N LEU A 64 -23.89 -26.00 -20.74
CA LEU A 64 -23.29 -25.95 -19.41
C LEU A 64 -23.97 -26.88 -18.41
N ASN A 65 -25.23 -27.23 -18.60
CA ASN A 65 -25.94 -28.24 -17.81
C ASN A 65 -25.24 -29.60 -17.81
N THR A 66 -24.46 -29.93 -18.84
CA THR A 66 -23.66 -31.16 -18.94
C THR A 66 -22.29 -31.08 -18.29
N LYS A 67 -21.85 -29.90 -17.89
CA LYS A 67 -20.51 -29.61 -17.36
C LYS A 67 -20.62 -28.95 -16.00
N SER A 68 -20.75 -29.73 -14.96
CA SER A 68 -20.85 -29.23 -13.59
C SER A 68 -19.61 -29.58 -12.78
N PHE A 69 -19.04 -28.56 -12.12
CA PHE A 69 -17.89 -28.72 -11.24
C PHE A 69 -18.27 -28.24 -9.83
N PRO A 70 -18.10 -29.08 -8.78
CA PRO A 70 -18.32 -28.65 -7.40
C PRO A 70 -17.41 -27.45 -7.05
N GLY A 71 -17.98 -26.49 -6.36
CA GLY A 71 -17.28 -25.24 -5.99
C GLY A 71 -17.31 -24.15 -7.07
N ASP A 72 -17.74 -24.46 -8.31
CA ASP A 72 -17.89 -23.54 -9.43
C ASP A 72 -16.70 -22.60 -9.71
N GLY A 73 -15.48 -23.15 -9.63
CA GLY A 73 -14.26 -22.40 -9.96
C GLY A 73 -13.80 -21.39 -8.93
N VAL A 74 -14.32 -21.43 -7.70
CA VAL A 74 -13.81 -20.65 -6.57
C VAL A 74 -13.89 -21.41 -5.26
N ILE A 75 -12.81 -21.37 -4.50
CA ILE A 75 -12.75 -21.93 -3.14
C ILE A 75 -12.90 -20.75 -2.18
N THR A 76 -13.82 -20.87 -1.23
CA THR A 76 -14.14 -19.80 -0.27
C THR A 76 -14.17 -20.34 1.14
N GLY A 77 -13.80 -19.54 2.13
CA GLY A 77 -13.82 -19.97 3.52
C GLY A 77 -13.15 -18.97 4.45
N TRP A 78 -12.83 -19.45 5.65
CA TRP A 78 -12.07 -18.72 6.64
C TRP A 78 -10.90 -19.57 7.14
N ALA A 79 -9.90 -18.90 7.70
CA ALA A 79 -8.71 -19.52 8.26
C ALA A 79 -8.04 -18.58 9.27
N THR A 80 -6.90 -18.99 9.80
CA THR A 80 -6.00 -18.09 10.50
C THR A 80 -4.69 -17.88 9.73
N VAL A 81 -4.11 -16.70 9.90
CA VAL A 81 -2.74 -16.36 9.49
C VAL A 81 -2.04 -15.73 10.68
N ASN A 82 -0.97 -16.36 11.16
CA ASN A 82 -0.30 -15.95 12.41
C ASN A 82 -1.29 -15.83 13.59
N ASN A 83 -2.23 -16.77 13.70
CA ASN A 83 -3.35 -16.79 14.65
C ASN A 83 -4.38 -15.65 14.50
N GLN A 84 -4.31 -14.82 13.46
CA GLN A 84 -5.32 -13.82 13.14
C GLN A 84 -6.38 -14.41 12.21
N LEU A 85 -7.66 -14.28 12.58
CA LEU A 85 -8.78 -14.70 11.73
C LEU A 85 -8.76 -13.89 10.42
N ILE A 86 -8.93 -14.60 9.31
CA ILE A 86 -9.12 -14.03 7.97
C ILE A 86 -10.26 -14.73 7.25
N TYR A 87 -10.86 -14.05 6.30
CA TYR A 87 -11.73 -14.64 5.28
C TYR A 87 -11.07 -14.52 3.91
N LEU A 88 -11.30 -15.52 3.06
CA LEU A 88 -10.63 -15.54 1.77
C LEU A 88 -11.46 -16.21 0.67
N PHE A 89 -11.12 -15.88 -0.57
CA PHE A 89 -11.42 -16.71 -1.72
C PHE A 89 -10.15 -16.97 -2.55
N SER A 90 -10.16 -18.09 -3.27
CA SER A 90 -9.14 -18.44 -4.27
C SER A 90 -9.82 -18.91 -5.55
N GLN A 91 -9.62 -18.21 -6.65
CA GLN A 91 -10.17 -18.58 -7.94
C GLN A 91 -9.39 -19.75 -8.54
N ASP A 92 -10.11 -20.76 -9.02
CA ASP A 92 -9.53 -21.95 -9.65
C ASP A 92 -9.58 -21.83 -11.17
N PHE A 93 -8.46 -21.43 -11.76
CA PHE A 93 -8.33 -21.30 -13.21
C PHE A 93 -8.54 -22.62 -13.97
N THR A 94 -8.42 -23.76 -13.29
CA THR A 94 -8.65 -25.09 -13.91
C THR A 94 -10.14 -25.34 -14.22
N VAL A 95 -11.05 -24.58 -13.56
CA VAL A 95 -12.50 -24.67 -13.74
C VAL A 95 -12.98 -23.42 -14.48
N PHE A 96 -13.41 -23.58 -15.73
CA PHE A 96 -13.91 -22.50 -16.59
C PHE A 96 -12.98 -21.27 -16.65
N GLY A 97 -11.65 -21.46 -16.53
CA GLY A 97 -10.69 -20.36 -16.48
C GLY A 97 -10.88 -19.42 -15.28
N GLY A 98 -11.43 -19.89 -14.18
CA GLY A 98 -11.72 -19.07 -12.99
C GLY A 98 -12.74 -17.96 -13.24
N SER A 99 -13.55 -18.06 -14.31
CA SER A 99 -14.50 -17.02 -14.69
C SER A 99 -15.62 -16.85 -13.66
N LEU A 100 -16.01 -15.61 -13.42
CA LEU A 100 -17.06 -15.28 -12.47
C LEU A 100 -18.44 -15.59 -13.06
N SER A 101 -19.16 -16.50 -12.42
CA SER A 101 -20.58 -16.77 -12.61
C SER A 101 -21.41 -16.08 -11.53
N GLU A 102 -22.74 -16.13 -11.65
CA GLU A 102 -23.64 -15.71 -10.56
C GLU A 102 -23.34 -16.49 -9.27
N THR A 103 -23.22 -17.81 -9.36
CA THR A 103 -22.96 -18.70 -8.21
C THR A 103 -21.58 -18.46 -7.61
N ASN A 104 -20.55 -18.30 -8.44
CA ASN A 104 -19.20 -17.96 -8.02
C ASN A 104 -19.20 -16.62 -7.24
N ALA A 105 -19.88 -15.60 -7.76
CA ALA A 105 -20.05 -14.31 -7.11
C ALA A 105 -20.76 -14.42 -5.75
N GLN A 106 -21.85 -15.22 -5.68
CA GLN A 106 -22.59 -15.44 -4.42
C GLN A 106 -21.72 -16.05 -3.34
N LYS A 107 -20.83 -17.00 -3.67
CA LYS A 107 -19.87 -17.59 -2.74
C LYS A 107 -18.87 -16.55 -2.21
N ILE A 108 -18.30 -15.73 -3.12
CA ILE A 108 -17.39 -14.63 -2.75
C ILE A 108 -18.11 -13.62 -1.85
N CYS A 109 -19.29 -13.18 -2.25
CA CYS A 109 -20.10 -12.22 -1.47
C CYS A 109 -20.41 -12.73 -0.06
N LYS A 110 -20.73 -14.00 0.10
CA LYS A 110 -20.99 -14.63 1.41
C LYS A 110 -19.79 -14.49 2.35
N VAL A 111 -18.58 -14.83 1.90
CA VAL A 111 -17.40 -14.73 2.76
C VAL A 111 -16.98 -13.27 2.99
N MET A 112 -17.24 -12.35 2.05
CA MET A 112 -17.05 -10.91 2.26
C MET A 112 -17.99 -10.36 3.33
N ASP A 113 -19.27 -10.73 3.28
CA ASP A 113 -20.25 -10.34 4.30
C ASP A 113 -19.86 -10.87 5.70
N MET A 114 -19.37 -12.11 5.78
CA MET A 114 -18.88 -12.69 7.02
C MET A 114 -17.60 -11.99 7.53
N ALA A 115 -16.68 -11.65 6.64
CA ALA A 115 -15.48 -10.88 6.99
C ALA A 115 -15.84 -9.52 7.61
N LEU A 116 -16.76 -8.78 6.98
CA LEU A 116 -17.23 -7.49 7.45
C LEU A 116 -17.94 -7.59 8.79
N GLN A 117 -18.84 -8.58 8.95
CA GLN A 117 -19.60 -8.80 10.19
C GLN A 117 -18.70 -9.19 11.36
N ASN A 118 -17.66 -9.98 11.12
CA ASN A 118 -16.72 -10.43 12.14
C ASN A 118 -15.54 -9.46 12.35
N GLY A 119 -15.42 -8.41 11.51
CA GLY A 119 -14.32 -7.48 11.58
C GLY A 119 -12.96 -8.12 11.35
N ALA A 120 -12.84 -8.96 10.33
CA ALA A 120 -11.63 -9.69 9.98
C ALA A 120 -11.12 -9.32 8.58
N PRO A 121 -9.80 -9.33 8.32
CA PRO A 121 -9.24 -9.08 7.00
C PRO A 121 -9.81 -10.00 5.93
N PHE A 122 -9.94 -9.48 4.72
CA PHE A 122 -10.41 -10.20 3.56
C PHE A 122 -9.31 -10.31 2.49
N ILE A 123 -9.08 -11.54 1.99
CA ILE A 123 -8.01 -11.81 1.03
C ILE A 123 -8.59 -12.46 -0.22
N GLY A 124 -8.34 -11.86 -1.38
CA GLY A 124 -8.67 -12.40 -2.69
C GLY A 124 -7.42 -12.94 -3.40
N LEU A 125 -7.41 -14.25 -3.72
CA LEU A 125 -6.40 -14.86 -4.59
C LEU A 125 -7.00 -14.95 -6.00
N ASN A 126 -6.61 -14.01 -6.86
CA ASN A 126 -7.24 -13.75 -8.15
C ASN A 126 -6.52 -14.49 -9.28
N ASP A 127 -7.26 -15.28 -10.04
CA ASP A 127 -6.79 -16.01 -11.22
C ASP A 127 -7.99 -16.29 -12.12
N SER A 128 -8.40 -15.30 -12.94
CA SER A 128 -9.68 -15.33 -13.66
C SER A 128 -9.60 -14.72 -15.05
N GLY A 129 -10.20 -15.39 -16.00
CA GLY A 129 -10.41 -14.85 -17.35
C GLY A 129 -11.49 -13.75 -17.46
N GLY A 130 -12.15 -13.37 -16.34
CA GLY A 130 -13.20 -12.35 -16.33
C GLY A 130 -14.61 -12.93 -16.14
N ALA A 131 -15.63 -12.29 -16.71
CA ALA A 131 -17.02 -12.73 -16.63
C ALA A 131 -17.24 -14.05 -17.40
N ARG A 132 -18.06 -14.93 -16.84
CA ARG A 132 -18.53 -16.13 -17.57
C ARG A 132 -19.54 -15.71 -18.62
N ILE A 133 -19.09 -15.66 -19.88
CA ILE A 133 -19.86 -15.10 -21.02
C ILE A 133 -21.18 -15.81 -21.20
N GLN A 134 -21.23 -17.13 -20.95
CA GLN A 134 -22.44 -17.95 -21.10
C GLN A 134 -23.58 -17.55 -20.14
N GLU A 135 -23.25 -16.87 -19.03
CA GLU A 135 -24.24 -16.41 -18.06
C GLU A 135 -24.69 -14.94 -18.30
N GLY A 136 -24.10 -14.29 -19.31
CA GLY A 136 -24.51 -12.96 -19.74
C GLY A 136 -24.54 -11.94 -18.60
N VAL A 137 -25.67 -11.23 -18.47
CA VAL A 137 -25.84 -10.15 -17.49
C VAL A 137 -25.77 -10.63 -16.03
N SER A 138 -26.02 -11.89 -15.73
CA SER A 138 -25.92 -12.44 -14.38
C SER A 138 -24.49 -12.39 -13.86
N SER A 139 -23.48 -12.65 -14.71
CA SER A 139 -22.08 -12.46 -14.38
C SER A 139 -21.75 -11.00 -14.07
N LEU A 140 -22.30 -10.05 -14.82
CA LEU A 140 -22.08 -8.62 -14.57
C LEU A 140 -22.72 -8.17 -13.24
N GLY A 141 -23.93 -8.64 -12.96
CA GLY A 141 -24.59 -8.45 -11.66
C GLY A 141 -23.75 -8.99 -10.52
N GLY A 142 -23.15 -10.19 -10.70
CA GLY A 142 -22.24 -10.79 -9.74
C GLY A 142 -21.02 -9.91 -9.43
N TYR A 143 -20.39 -9.32 -10.45
CA TYR A 143 -19.30 -8.37 -10.23
C TYR A 143 -19.75 -7.14 -9.45
N ALA A 144 -20.90 -6.55 -9.81
CA ALA A 144 -21.42 -5.38 -9.10
C ALA A 144 -21.66 -5.66 -7.61
N GLU A 145 -22.16 -6.86 -7.26
CA GLU A 145 -22.35 -7.28 -5.88
C GLU A 145 -21.00 -7.43 -5.11
N VAL A 146 -19.97 -7.91 -5.77
CA VAL A 146 -18.60 -7.95 -5.19
C VAL A 146 -18.05 -6.55 -4.99
N PHE A 147 -18.15 -5.66 -6.00
CA PHE A 147 -17.66 -4.27 -5.90
C PHE A 147 -18.35 -3.51 -4.77
N LYS A 148 -19.66 -3.64 -4.63
CA LYS A 148 -20.43 -3.04 -3.53
C LYS A 148 -19.86 -3.43 -2.17
N ARG A 149 -19.49 -4.71 -1.99
CA ARG A 149 -18.90 -5.19 -0.74
C ARG A 149 -17.48 -4.69 -0.51
N ASN A 150 -16.65 -4.61 -1.55
CA ASN A 150 -15.35 -3.95 -1.45
C ASN A 150 -15.49 -2.50 -0.96
N ILE A 151 -16.44 -1.74 -1.53
CA ILE A 151 -16.70 -0.34 -1.15
C ILE A 151 -17.16 -0.25 0.31
N LEU A 152 -18.11 -1.08 0.73
CA LEU A 152 -18.62 -1.08 2.11
C LEU A 152 -17.58 -1.53 3.13
N SER A 153 -16.62 -2.36 2.74
CA SER A 153 -15.53 -2.85 3.58
C SER A 153 -14.34 -1.88 3.65
N SER A 154 -14.27 -0.92 2.73
CA SER A 154 -13.15 0.05 2.66
C SER A 154 -13.05 0.88 3.93
N GLY A 155 -11.86 0.90 4.55
CA GLY A 155 -11.62 1.57 5.82
C GLY A 155 -12.28 0.90 7.03
N VAL A 156 -12.92 -0.26 6.88
CA VAL A 156 -13.52 -1.04 7.98
C VAL A 156 -12.68 -2.27 8.30
N ILE A 157 -12.36 -3.07 7.30
CA ILE A 157 -11.47 -4.23 7.38
C ILE A 157 -10.38 -4.13 6.31
N PRO A 158 -9.15 -4.56 6.57
CA PRO A 158 -8.10 -4.65 5.54
C PRO A 158 -8.50 -5.58 4.42
N GLN A 159 -8.33 -5.14 3.17
CA GLN A 159 -8.60 -5.91 1.98
C GLN A 159 -7.32 -6.08 1.15
N ILE A 160 -6.95 -7.32 0.85
CA ILE A 160 -5.72 -7.65 0.13
C ILE A 160 -6.06 -8.48 -1.10
N SER A 161 -5.60 -8.06 -2.26
CA SER A 161 -5.71 -8.81 -3.50
C SER A 161 -4.34 -9.30 -3.97
N VAL A 162 -4.25 -10.60 -4.29
CA VAL A 162 -3.06 -11.20 -4.88
C VAL A 162 -3.42 -11.67 -6.27
N ILE A 163 -2.78 -11.10 -7.28
CA ILE A 163 -3.01 -11.45 -8.69
C ILE A 163 -2.01 -12.53 -9.07
N MET A 164 -2.51 -13.73 -9.30
CA MET A 164 -1.71 -14.95 -9.48
C MET A 164 -1.93 -15.61 -10.85
N GLY A 165 -2.59 -14.89 -11.73
CA GLY A 165 -2.87 -15.28 -13.11
C GLY A 165 -3.52 -14.14 -13.89
N PRO A 166 -4.20 -14.41 -14.99
CA PRO A 166 -4.99 -13.41 -15.67
C PRO A 166 -6.03 -12.77 -14.76
N CYS A 167 -6.23 -11.46 -14.90
CA CYS A 167 -7.27 -10.69 -14.25
C CYS A 167 -7.71 -9.63 -15.27
N ALA A 168 -8.79 -9.91 -16.02
CA ALA A 168 -9.16 -9.10 -17.18
C ALA A 168 -10.62 -8.65 -17.12
N GLY A 169 -10.90 -7.53 -17.78
CA GLY A 169 -12.26 -6.97 -17.86
C GLY A 169 -12.80 -6.58 -16.48
N GLY A 170 -14.02 -7.01 -16.16
CA GLY A 170 -14.65 -6.74 -14.86
C GLY A 170 -13.85 -7.21 -13.65
N ALA A 171 -13.00 -8.22 -13.80
CA ALA A 171 -12.19 -8.78 -12.72
C ALA A 171 -11.17 -7.81 -12.12
N VAL A 172 -10.74 -6.76 -12.86
CA VAL A 172 -9.71 -5.82 -12.37
C VAL A 172 -10.22 -4.82 -11.34
N TYR A 173 -11.52 -4.52 -11.34
CA TYR A 173 -12.05 -3.44 -10.52
C TYR A 173 -12.17 -3.82 -9.04
N SER A 174 -12.51 -5.06 -8.73
CA SER A 174 -12.52 -5.54 -7.34
C SER A 174 -11.14 -5.38 -6.68
N PRO A 175 -10.04 -5.90 -7.26
CA PRO A 175 -8.69 -5.63 -6.73
C PRO A 175 -8.35 -4.13 -6.64
N ALA A 176 -8.72 -3.33 -7.65
CA ALA A 176 -8.42 -1.89 -7.66
C ALA A 176 -9.08 -1.11 -6.52
N ILE A 177 -10.18 -1.63 -5.93
CA ILE A 177 -10.86 -1.04 -4.77
C ILE A 177 -10.18 -1.47 -3.45
N THR A 178 -9.45 -2.59 -3.42
CA THR A 178 -8.81 -3.11 -2.21
C THR A 178 -7.63 -2.24 -1.74
N ASP A 179 -7.16 -2.48 -0.52
CA ASP A 179 -6.11 -1.65 0.10
C ASP A 179 -4.73 -1.96 -0.48
N PHE A 180 -4.44 -3.24 -0.73
CA PHE A 180 -3.14 -3.69 -1.26
C PHE A 180 -3.33 -4.68 -2.41
N ILE A 181 -2.50 -4.52 -3.43
CA ILE A 181 -2.46 -5.41 -4.60
C ILE A 181 -1.04 -5.94 -4.80
N PHE A 182 -0.89 -7.26 -4.71
CA PHE A 182 0.35 -7.96 -5.01
C PHE A 182 0.22 -8.72 -6.33
N MET A 183 1.29 -8.77 -7.11
CA MET A 183 1.31 -9.47 -8.40
C MET A 183 2.45 -10.48 -8.47
N VAL A 184 2.25 -11.54 -9.26
CA VAL A 184 3.30 -12.52 -9.58
C VAL A 184 3.86 -12.22 -10.97
N ARG A 185 5.18 -12.04 -11.10
CA ARG A 185 5.84 -11.73 -12.38
C ARG A 185 5.65 -12.82 -13.41
N ASN A 186 5.55 -12.45 -14.67
CA ASN A 186 5.48 -13.35 -15.83
C ASN A 186 4.30 -14.33 -15.85
N SER A 187 3.41 -14.29 -14.86
CA SER A 187 2.24 -15.17 -14.79
C SER A 187 0.94 -14.45 -14.50
N SER A 188 1.01 -13.22 -14.01
CA SER A 188 -0.16 -12.41 -13.68
C SER A 188 -0.26 -11.14 -14.51
N TYR A 189 -1.48 -10.83 -14.93
CA TYR A 189 -1.78 -9.67 -15.77
C TYR A 189 -3.07 -9.02 -15.32
N MET A 190 -3.09 -7.68 -15.31
CA MET A 190 -4.30 -6.88 -15.08
C MET A 190 -4.49 -5.91 -16.24
N PHE A 191 -5.61 -5.98 -16.93
CA PHE A 191 -5.97 -5.01 -17.97
C PHE A 191 -7.49 -4.96 -18.18
N VAL A 192 -8.01 -3.82 -18.59
CA VAL A 192 -9.44 -3.67 -18.94
C VAL A 192 -9.78 -4.53 -20.14
N THR A 193 -8.92 -4.51 -21.17
CA THR A 193 -9.01 -5.35 -22.36
C THR A 193 -7.64 -5.89 -22.73
N GLY A 194 -7.58 -7.13 -23.23
CA GLY A 194 -6.32 -7.77 -23.60
C GLY A 194 -5.68 -7.20 -24.88
N PRO A 195 -4.44 -7.60 -25.18
CA PRO A 195 -3.66 -7.10 -26.32
C PRO A 195 -4.35 -7.20 -27.68
N ASP A 196 -5.15 -8.24 -27.92
CA ASP A 196 -5.85 -8.44 -29.19
C ASP A 196 -6.92 -7.35 -29.42
N VAL A 197 -7.64 -6.97 -28.38
CA VAL A 197 -8.65 -5.88 -28.44
C VAL A 197 -7.95 -4.54 -28.59
N VAL A 198 -6.87 -4.29 -27.86
CA VAL A 198 -6.04 -3.09 -28.02
C VAL A 198 -5.57 -2.95 -29.45
N LYS A 199 -5.02 -4.02 -30.05
CA LYS A 199 -4.58 -4.03 -31.45
C LYS A 199 -5.72 -3.71 -32.41
N THR A 200 -6.91 -4.27 -32.19
CA THR A 200 -8.07 -4.06 -33.06
C THR A 200 -8.61 -2.63 -33.00
N VAL A 201 -8.61 -2.02 -31.80
CA VAL A 201 -9.23 -0.70 -31.56
C VAL A 201 -8.27 0.45 -31.80
N THR A 202 -7.02 0.32 -31.32
CA THR A 202 -6.02 1.42 -31.32
C THR A 202 -4.88 1.19 -32.33
N ASN A 203 -4.81 0.02 -32.99
CA ASN A 203 -3.71 -0.42 -33.84
C ASN A 203 -2.34 -0.55 -33.11
N GLU A 204 -2.33 -0.54 -31.77
CA GLU A 204 -1.12 -0.76 -30.99
C GLU A 204 -0.83 -2.26 -30.86
N SER A 205 0.42 -2.66 -31.11
CA SER A 205 0.90 -4.02 -30.88
C SER A 205 1.67 -4.04 -29.56
N VAL A 206 1.12 -4.70 -28.54
CA VAL A 206 1.68 -4.75 -27.19
C VAL A 206 1.58 -6.16 -26.63
N SER A 207 2.59 -6.60 -25.86
CA SER A 207 2.52 -7.88 -25.15
C SER A 207 1.62 -7.77 -23.89
N SER A 208 1.12 -8.92 -23.40
CA SER A 208 0.37 -8.92 -22.13
C SER A 208 1.22 -8.40 -20.95
N GLU A 209 2.53 -8.69 -20.94
CA GLU A 209 3.44 -8.22 -19.89
C GLU A 209 3.65 -6.70 -19.95
N ASP A 210 3.82 -6.14 -21.16
CA ASP A 210 4.00 -4.69 -21.32
C ASP A 210 2.70 -3.89 -21.07
N LEU A 211 1.55 -4.47 -21.44
CA LEU A 211 0.25 -3.83 -21.26
C LEU A 211 -0.17 -3.79 -19.80
N GLY A 212 -0.09 -4.93 -19.11
CA GLY A 212 -0.65 -5.08 -17.77
C GLY A 212 0.06 -6.10 -16.89
N GLY A 213 1.34 -6.38 -17.16
CA GLY A 213 2.14 -7.26 -16.32
C GLY A 213 2.57 -6.60 -14.99
N ALA A 214 3.13 -7.41 -14.11
CA ALA A 214 3.52 -6.98 -12.77
C ALA A 214 4.49 -5.79 -12.77
N LYS A 215 5.46 -5.76 -13.72
CA LYS A 215 6.40 -4.64 -13.85
C LYS A 215 5.69 -3.34 -14.22
N THR A 216 4.77 -3.38 -15.16
CA THR A 216 4.00 -2.20 -15.59
C THR A 216 3.19 -1.62 -14.43
N HIS A 217 2.50 -2.47 -13.68
CA HIS A 217 1.64 -2.02 -12.59
C HIS A 217 2.39 -1.59 -11.33
N THR A 218 3.59 -2.12 -11.09
CA THR A 218 4.41 -1.67 -9.94
C THR A 218 5.29 -0.47 -10.23
N SER A 219 5.55 -0.11 -11.51
CA SER A 219 6.48 0.98 -11.82
C SER A 219 5.90 2.15 -12.63
N LYS A 220 4.82 1.92 -13.40
CA LYS A 220 4.21 2.95 -14.25
C LYS A 220 2.85 3.41 -13.75
N SER A 221 1.91 2.48 -13.51
CA SER A 221 0.53 2.81 -13.18
C SER A 221 0.24 2.91 -11.68
N SER A 222 1.10 2.37 -10.81
CA SER A 222 0.90 2.22 -9.36
C SER A 222 -0.35 1.42 -8.95
N VAL A 223 -0.91 0.62 -9.85
CA VAL A 223 -2.04 -0.25 -9.52
C VAL A 223 -1.64 -1.35 -8.55
N ALA A 224 -0.43 -1.90 -8.70
CA ALA A 224 0.10 -2.91 -7.79
C ALA A 224 1.17 -2.33 -6.86
N ASP A 225 1.14 -2.75 -5.60
CA ASP A 225 2.08 -2.30 -4.58
C ASP A 225 3.41 -3.06 -4.62
N LEU A 226 3.37 -4.37 -4.86
CA LEU A 226 4.55 -5.22 -4.90
C LEU A 226 4.41 -6.33 -5.96
N ALA A 227 5.56 -6.78 -6.47
CA ALA A 227 5.65 -7.90 -7.39
C ALA A 227 6.68 -8.93 -6.94
N PHE A 228 6.34 -10.21 -7.10
CA PHE A 228 7.13 -11.36 -6.64
C PHE A 228 7.38 -12.36 -7.76
N ASP A 229 8.44 -13.16 -7.63
CA ASP A 229 8.86 -14.06 -8.71
C ASP A 229 8.00 -15.33 -8.80
N ASN A 230 7.25 -15.67 -7.74
CA ASN A 230 6.36 -16.83 -7.73
C ASN A 230 5.26 -16.69 -6.68
N ASP A 231 4.28 -17.60 -6.76
CA ASP A 231 3.12 -17.68 -5.86
C ASP A 231 3.53 -17.78 -4.39
N ILE A 232 4.56 -18.57 -4.06
CA ILE A 232 5.00 -18.83 -2.68
C ILE A 232 5.51 -17.56 -2.04
N LEU A 233 6.37 -16.81 -2.73
CA LEU A 233 6.91 -15.54 -2.23
C LEU A 233 5.81 -14.51 -2.03
N ALA A 234 4.87 -14.40 -2.99
CA ALA A 234 3.75 -13.49 -2.86
C ALA A 234 2.90 -13.80 -1.60
N LEU A 235 2.57 -15.06 -1.36
CA LEU A 235 1.77 -15.48 -0.22
C LEU A 235 2.50 -15.30 1.12
N ARG A 236 3.80 -15.54 1.17
CA ARG A 236 4.63 -15.26 2.36
C ARG A 236 4.65 -13.78 2.70
N GLU A 237 4.74 -12.92 1.71
CA GLU A 237 4.71 -11.47 1.92
C GLU A 237 3.33 -10.96 2.34
N VAL A 238 2.23 -11.60 1.90
CA VAL A 238 0.90 -11.36 2.47
C VAL A 238 0.86 -11.69 3.96
N ARG A 239 1.41 -12.83 4.38
CA ARG A 239 1.53 -13.19 5.80
C ARG A 239 2.35 -12.16 6.58
N LYS A 240 3.45 -11.66 5.99
CA LYS A 240 4.27 -10.60 6.59
C LYS A 240 3.50 -9.29 6.71
N LEU A 241 2.79 -8.86 5.66
CA LEU A 241 1.94 -7.66 5.68
C LEU A 241 0.88 -7.76 6.80
N LEU A 242 0.15 -8.86 6.87
CA LEU A 242 -0.88 -9.08 7.91
C LEU A 242 -0.30 -8.95 9.33
N SER A 243 0.96 -9.28 9.55
CA SER A 243 1.60 -9.13 10.86
C SER A 243 1.76 -7.67 11.30
N PHE A 244 1.62 -6.70 10.41
CA PHE A 244 1.62 -5.26 10.69
C PHE A 244 0.20 -4.68 10.85
N LEU A 245 -0.83 -5.35 10.30
CA LEU A 245 -2.16 -4.79 10.17
C LEU A 245 -3.09 -5.21 11.33
N PRO A 246 -3.93 -4.31 11.84
CA PRO A 246 -4.99 -4.70 12.76
C PRO A 246 -6.07 -5.51 12.01
N SER A 247 -6.89 -6.26 12.75
CA SER A 247 -7.99 -7.01 12.15
C SER A 247 -9.07 -6.12 11.52
N ASN A 248 -9.27 -4.93 12.07
CA ASN A 248 -10.27 -3.96 11.61
C ASN A 248 -9.98 -2.57 12.19
N ASN A 249 -10.76 -1.58 11.78
CA ASN A 249 -10.63 -0.19 12.17
C ASN A 249 -10.93 0.11 13.65
N ARG A 250 -11.39 -0.86 14.43
CA ARG A 250 -11.64 -0.75 15.88
C ARG A 250 -10.59 -1.47 16.71
N SER A 251 -9.82 -2.33 16.08
CA SER A 251 -8.75 -3.09 16.72
C SER A 251 -7.49 -2.24 16.89
N LYS A 252 -6.71 -2.57 17.90
CA LYS A 252 -5.35 -2.03 18.04
C LYS A 252 -4.43 -2.66 16.98
N THR A 253 -3.41 -1.92 16.59
CA THR A 253 -2.33 -2.46 15.76
C THR A 253 -1.65 -3.64 16.48
N PRO A 254 -1.22 -4.67 15.74
CA PRO A 254 -0.47 -5.77 16.33
C PRO A 254 0.82 -5.25 16.99
N SER A 255 1.11 -5.75 18.18
CA SER A 255 2.39 -5.53 18.85
C SER A 255 3.07 -6.87 19.07
N ARG A 256 4.39 -6.91 18.90
CA ARG A 256 5.18 -8.12 19.16
C ARG A 256 6.22 -7.87 20.24
N LYS A 257 6.64 -8.95 20.91
CA LYS A 257 7.80 -8.88 21.79
C LYS A 257 9.05 -8.56 20.98
N VAL A 258 9.81 -7.57 21.42
CA VAL A 258 11.01 -7.07 20.77
C VAL A 258 12.24 -7.48 21.56
N ILE A 259 13.32 -7.77 20.85
CA ILE A 259 14.65 -8.02 21.42
C ILE A 259 15.49 -6.73 21.38
N ASP A 260 15.21 -5.85 20.43
CA ASP A 260 15.94 -4.60 20.19
C ASP A 260 15.67 -3.57 21.30
N ASP A 261 16.74 -3.00 21.89
CA ASP A 261 16.61 -2.03 22.98
C ASP A 261 15.87 -0.74 22.50
N PRO A 262 14.74 -0.39 23.12
CA PRO A 262 14.01 0.84 22.78
C PRO A 262 14.79 2.12 23.07
N ASN A 263 15.83 2.06 23.92
CA ASN A 263 16.65 3.21 24.30
C ASN A 263 18.01 3.26 23.60
N ARG A 264 18.33 2.30 22.71
CA ARG A 264 19.62 2.32 22.03
C ARG A 264 19.86 3.62 21.26
N LEU A 265 21.10 4.06 21.29
CA LEU A 265 21.60 5.18 20.51
C LEU A 265 22.25 4.63 19.24
N GLU A 266 22.00 5.26 18.10
CA GLU A 266 22.56 4.86 16.81
C GLU A 266 23.57 5.93 16.34
N SER A 267 24.83 5.79 16.80
CA SER A 267 25.88 6.78 16.55
C SER A 267 26.18 7.01 15.08
N SER A 268 25.94 6.02 14.23
CA SER A 268 26.15 6.15 12.79
C SER A 268 25.23 7.20 12.13
N LEU A 269 24.10 7.56 12.76
CA LEU A 269 23.22 8.59 12.27
C LEU A 269 23.82 10.00 12.34
N ASP A 270 24.77 10.24 13.23
CA ASP A 270 25.42 11.55 13.33
C ASP A 270 26.22 11.93 12.08
N ASN A 271 26.60 10.94 11.28
CA ASN A 271 27.35 11.12 10.03
C ASN A 271 26.54 10.70 8.78
N LEU A 272 25.24 10.45 8.92
CA LEU A 272 24.41 10.03 7.80
C LEU A 272 24.25 11.14 6.75
N ILE A 273 24.08 12.39 7.20
CA ILE A 273 23.90 13.52 6.31
C ILE A 273 25.28 14.08 5.95
N PRO A 274 25.61 14.15 4.65
CA PRO A 274 26.86 14.77 4.20
C PRO A 274 26.90 16.26 4.54
N ASN A 275 28.09 16.75 4.91
CA ASN A 275 28.31 18.19 5.16
C ASN A 275 28.03 19.06 3.93
N ASN A 276 28.21 18.51 2.72
CA ASN A 276 27.86 19.21 1.49
C ASN A 276 26.37 18.97 1.19
N ALA A 277 25.59 20.05 1.23
CA ALA A 277 24.14 20.02 0.98
C ALA A 277 23.73 19.52 -0.42
N ASN A 278 24.66 19.46 -1.38
CA ASN A 278 24.43 18.93 -2.73
C ASN A 278 24.64 17.42 -2.85
N ILE A 279 25.20 16.78 -1.83
CA ILE A 279 25.38 15.33 -1.82
C ILE A 279 24.12 14.68 -1.23
N ALA A 280 23.52 13.78 -2.01
CA ALA A 280 22.36 13.03 -1.55
C ALA A 280 22.79 11.86 -0.64
N TYR A 281 21.92 11.53 0.33
CA TYR A 281 22.04 10.34 1.17
C TYR A 281 20.79 9.45 1.00
N ASP A 282 20.84 8.23 1.54
CA ASP A 282 19.72 7.29 1.45
C ASP A 282 18.86 7.37 2.71
N MET A 283 17.66 7.91 2.58
CA MET A 283 16.71 7.99 3.69
C MET A 283 16.30 6.60 4.20
N LYS A 284 16.36 5.58 3.35
CA LYS A 284 16.08 4.20 3.75
C LYS A 284 17.06 3.69 4.81
N GLU A 285 18.31 4.16 4.78
CA GLU A 285 19.30 3.83 5.81
C GLU A 285 18.86 4.33 7.19
N LEU A 286 18.33 5.56 7.27
CA LEU A 286 17.76 6.09 8.51
C LEU A 286 16.59 5.21 8.98
N ILE A 287 15.65 4.87 8.07
CA ILE A 287 14.48 4.05 8.41
C ILE A 287 14.93 2.71 9.01
N LEU A 288 15.87 2.02 8.38
CA LEU A 288 16.39 0.74 8.87
C LEU A 288 17.05 0.87 10.24
N LYS A 289 17.85 1.90 10.45
CA LYS A 289 18.59 2.11 11.72
C LYS A 289 17.69 2.44 12.91
N ILE A 290 16.54 3.06 12.68
CA ILE A 290 15.59 3.34 13.77
C ILE A 290 14.60 2.20 13.99
N ALA A 291 14.32 1.39 12.97
CA ALA A 291 13.38 0.27 13.05
C ALA A 291 13.88 -0.86 13.97
N ASP A 292 12.95 -1.56 14.59
CA ASP A 292 13.24 -2.80 15.30
C ASP A 292 13.84 -3.81 14.33
N GLU A 293 14.97 -4.42 14.71
CA GLU A 293 15.68 -5.46 13.94
C GLU A 293 16.00 -5.04 12.49
N ASN A 294 16.06 -3.74 12.20
CA ASN A 294 16.29 -3.16 10.87
C ASN A 294 15.24 -3.65 9.83
N ASP A 295 14.01 -3.92 10.26
CA ASP A 295 12.95 -4.43 9.38
C ASP A 295 12.07 -3.29 8.87
N PHE A 296 12.07 -3.09 7.54
CA PHE A 296 11.22 -2.14 6.83
C PHE A 296 10.43 -2.85 5.74
N PHE A 297 9.13 -2.94 5.92
CA PHE A 297 8.21 -3.44 4.90
C PHE A 297 7.86 -2.32 3.93
N GLU A 298 8.71 -2.13 2.92
CA GLU A 298 8.55 -1.06 1.93
C GLU A 298 7.49 -1.41 0.89
N LEU A 299 6.54 -0.51 0.67
CA LEU A 299 5.49 -0.60 -0.34
C LEU A 299 5.83 0.28 -1.55
N GLN A 300 5.36 -0.13 -2.75
CA GLN A 300 5.54 0.62 -4.00
C GLN A 300 7.00 1.08 -4.24
N LYS A 301 7.95 0.20 -3.94
CA LYS A 301 9.39 0.51 -4.03
C LYS A 301 9.87 0.91 -5.43
N ASP A 302 9.14 0.52 -6.46
CA ASP A 302 9.49 0.76 -7.87
C ASP A 302 8.71 1.95 -8.48
N PHE A 303 7.71 2.51 -7.76
CA PHE A 303 6.90 3.66 -8.18
C PHE A 303 7.20 4.89 -7.30
N ALA A 304 7.23 6.09 -7.92
CA ALA A 304 7.48 7.36 -7.22
C ALA A 304 8.59 7.24 -6.15
N ARG A 305 9.77 6.86 -6.60
CA ARG A 305 10.92 6.50 -5.75
C ARG A 305 11.49 7.68 -4.95
N ASN A 306 11.07 8.90 -5.24
CA ASN A 306 11.37 10.14 -4.50
C ASN A 306 10.65 10.21 -3.14
N ILE A 307 9.70 9.29 -2.87
CA ILE A 307 9.08 9.11 -1.56
C ILE A 307 9.01 7.62 -1.19
N LEU A 308 9.34 7.31 0.05
CA LEU A 308 9.28 5.97 0.64
C LEU A 308 8.03 5.86 1.50
N ILE A 309 7.29 4.76 1.38
CA ILE A 309 6.18 4.41 2.26
C ILE A 309 6.29 2.95 2.68
N GLY A 310 5.80 2.63 3.86
CA GLY A 310 5.78 1.26 4.35
C GLY A 310 5.64 1.17 5.86
N PHE A 311 5.86 0.00 6.41
CA PHE A 311 5.70 -0.27 7.84
C PHE A 311 7.03 -0.65 8.48
N ILE A 312 7.25 -0.13 9.68
CA ILE A 312 8.30 -0.56 10.62
C ILE A 312 7.67 -0.94 11.95
N ARG A 313 8.49 -1.46 12.85
CA ARG A 313 8.13 -1.53 14.27
C ARG A 313 9.06 -0.66 15.10
N LEU A 314 8.49 -0.02 16.12
CA LEU A 314 9.21 0.70 17.15
C LEU A 314 8.73 0.19 18.52
N ASP A 315 9.61 -0.48 19.27
CA ASP A 315 9.30 -1.15 20.54
C ASP A 315 8.10 -2.11 20.38
N GLY A 316 8.08 -2.84 19.27
CA GLY A 316 7.07 -3.84 18.91
C GLY A 316 5.81 -3.31 18.27
N ASP A 317 5.49 -2.03 18.40
CA ASP A 317 4.28 -1.43 17.85
C ASP A 317 4.45 -1.10 16.36
N THR A 318 3.44 -1.35 15.54
CA THR A 318 3.44 -1.01 14.11
C THR A 318 3.35 0.49 13.89
N ILE A 319 4.23 1.02 13.06
CA ILE A 319 4.29 2.44 12.64
C ILE A 319 4.33 2.51 11.12
N GLY A 320 3.46 3.32 10.52
CA GLY A 320 3.53 3.69 9.11
C GLY A 320 4.61 4.76 8.91
N VAL A 321 5.43 4.60 7.89
CA VAL A 321 6.50 5.54 7.53
C VAL A 321 6.19 6.22 6.22
N VAL A 322 6.34 7.55 6.18
CA VAL A 322 6.35 8.36 4.96
C VAL A 322 7.63 9.19 4.97
N ALA A 323 8.49 9.04 3.96
CA ALA A 323 9.79 9.67 3.98
C ALA A 323 10.22 10.16 2.59
N ASN A 324 10.75 11.38 2.49
CA ASN A 324 11.37 11.85 1.26
C ASN A 324 12.65 11.06 0.98
N GLN A 325 12.94 10.75 -0.30
CA GLN A 325 14.18 10.08 -0.71
C GLN A 325 15.08 11.05 -1.49
N PRO A 326 16.07 11.66 -0.84
CA PRO A 326 16.95 12.65 -1.48
C PRO A 326 17.74 12.14 -2.70
N LYS A 327 17.96 10.83 -2.79
CA LYS A 327 18.64 10.21 -3.95
C LYS A 327 17.84 10.29 -5.24
N VAL A 328 16.54 10.55 -5.15
CA VAL A 328 15.64 10.61 -6.31
C VAL A 328 14.97 11.96 -6.34
N LEU A 329 15.14 12.73 -7.42
CA LEU A 329 14.58 14.08 -7.58
C LEU A 329 14.87 15.00 -6.37
N ALA A 330 16.01 14.82 -5.69
CA ALA A 330 16.39 15.52 -4.46
C ALA A 330 15.31 15.46 -3.34
N GLY A 331 14.40 14.50 -3.38
CA GLY A 331 13.29 14.40 -2.44
C GLY A 331 12.10 15.32 -2.74
N CYS A 332 12.07 16.00 -3.88
CA CYS A 332 10.93 16.84 -4.28
C CYS A 332 9.64 16.04 -4.33
N LEU A 333 8.53 16.70 -4.01
CA LEU A 333 7.19 16.14 -4.21
C LEU A 333 6.73 16.39 -5.66
N ASP A 334 6.27 15.35 -6.32
CA ASP A 334 5.64 15.40 -7.63
C ASP A 334 4.22 14.83 -7.58
N VAL A 335 3.53 14.76 -8.71
CA VAL A 335 2.18 14.20 -8.81
C VAL A 335 2.11 12.79 -8.23
N ASP A 336 3.04 11.94 -8.60
CA ASP A 336 3.01 10.52 -8.23
C ASP A 336 3.37 10.28 -6.77
N SER A 337 4.38 10.95 -6.24
CA SER A 337 4.74 10.86 -4.83
C SER A 337 3.66 11.43 -3.92
N SER A 338 2.97 12.48 -4.34
CA SER A 338 1.85 13.06 -3.62
C SER A 338 0.68 12.08 -3.53
N ARG A 339 0.34 11.39 -4.64
CA ARG A 339 -0.72 10.37 -4.68
C ARG A 339 -0.36 9.15 -3.83
N LYS A 340 0.87 8.64 -3.98
CA LYS A 340 1.40 7.50 -3.24
C LYS A 340 1.33 7.74 -1.73
N ALA A 341 1.86 8.86 -1.26
CA ALA A 341 1.88 9.20 0.16
C ALA A 341 0.47 9.47 0.71
N ALA A 342 -0.39 10.20 -0.02
CA ALA A 342 -1.74 10.52 0.43
C ALA A 342 -2.59 9.26 0.66
N ARG A 343 -2.54 8.29 -0.26
CA ARG A 343 -3.25 7.02 -0.10
C ARG A 343 -2.76 6.25 1.13
N PHE A 344 -1.44 6.20 1.34
CA PHE A 344 -0.85 5.50 2.46
C PHE A 344 -1.19 6.16 3.81
N VAL A 345 -1.13 7.49 3.91
CA VAL A 345 -1.54 8.24 5.11
C VAL A 345 -3.00 7.96 5.45
N ARG A 346 -3.90 7.97 4.46
CA ARG A 346 -5.32 7.65 4.67
C ARG A 346 -5.54 6.21 5.12
N PHE A 347 -4.80 5.26 4.55
CA PHE A 347 -4.84 3.86 5.02
C PHE A 347 -4.41 3.76 6.49
N CYS A 348 -3.29 4.38 6.85
CA CYS A 348 -2.80 4.38 8.24
C CYS A 348 -3.85 4.98 9.20
N ASP A 349 -4.47 6.09 8.82
CA ASP A 349 -5.49 6.74 9.66
C ASP A 349 -6.75 5.87 9.79
N ALA A 350 -7.23 5.26 8.69
CA ALA A 350 -8.40 4.38 8.71
C ALA A 350 -8.21 3.17 9.63
N PHE A 351 -6.99 2.69 9.79
CA PHE A 351 -6.67 1.50 10.57
C PHE A 351 -5.88 1.78 11.86
N ASN A 352 -5.95 3.01 12.38
CA ASN A 352 -5.32 3.42 13.65
C ASN A 352 -3.81 3.17 13.73
N ILE A 353 -3.11 3.21 12.59
CA ILE A 353 -1.66 3.03 12.51
C ILE A 353 -0.98 4.39 12.68
N PRO A 354 -0.17 4.61 13.74
CA PRO A 354 0.58 5.85 13.92
C PRO A 354 1.53 6.11 12.75
N ILE A 355 1.80 7.38 12.44
CA ILE A 355 2.59 7.78 11.28
C ILE A 355 3.88 8.49 11.71
N LEU A 356 5.00 7.99 11.22
CA LEU A 356 6.31 8.65 11.25
C LEU A 356 6.57 9.32 9.90
N THR A 357 6.85 10.62 9.92
CA THR A 357 7.25 11.36 8.72
C THR A 357 8.72 11.78 8.83
N LEU A 358 9.54 11.44 7.83
CA LEU A 358 10.94 11.85 7.73
C LEU A 358 11.09 12.82 6.57
N VAL A 359 11.55 14.03 6.87
CA VAL A 359 11.49 15.17 5.93
C VAL A 359 12.88 15.57 5.47
N ASP A 360 13.10 15.53 4.17
CA ASP A 360 14.15 16.21 3.43
C ASP A 360 13.60 16.59 2.05
N VAL A 361 12.93 17.73 1.97
CA VAL A 361 12.17 18.15 0.79
C VAL A 361 12.46 19.60 0.41
N PRO A 362 13.03 19.86 -0.78
CA PRO A 362 13.31 21.22 -1.24
C PRO A 362 12.07 21.94 -1.81
N GLY A 363 10.95 21.23 -1.99
CA GLY A 363 9.72 21.80 -2.53
C GLY A 363 8.94 20.79 -3.38
N PHE A 364 7.91 21.29 -4.05
CA PHE A 364 7.25 20.59 -5.14
C PHE A 364 8.09 20.70 -6.42
N LEU A 365 8.08 19.65 -7.23
CA LEU A 365 8.82 19.60 -8.50
C LEU A 365 8.20 20.59 -9.49
N PRO A 366 8.96 21.59 -9.99
CA PRO A 366 8.44 22.52 -10.99
C PRO A 366 8.43 21.91 -12.39
N GLY A 367 7.68 22.53 -13.29
CA GLY A 367 7.70 22.22 -14.72
C GLY A 367 6.33 21.95 -15.30
N THR A 368 6.20 22.18 -16.61
CA THR A 368 4.92 22.07 -17.34
C THR A 368 4.27 20.70 -17.23
N GLN A 369 5.07 19.63 -17.22
CA GLN A 369 4.52 18.26 -17.02
C GLN A 369 3.83 18.11 -15.66
N GLN A 370 4.39 18.70 -14.61
CA GLN A 370 3.81 18.66 -13.27
C GLN A 370 2.57 19.56 -13.19
N GLU A 371 2.63 20.76 -13.75
CA GLU A 371 1.49 21.70 -13.76
C GLU A 371 0.31 21.11 -14.58
N TYR A 372 0.56 20.61 -15.78
CA TYR A 372 -0.46 19.99 -16.63
C TYR A 372 -0.95 18.64 -16.08
N GLY A 373 -0.08 17.91 -15.36
CA GLY A 373 -0.42 16.71 -14.60
C GLY A 373 -1.24 16.98 -13.34
N GLY A 374 -1.45 18.25 -12.96
CA GLY A 374 -2.28 18.66 -11.83
C GLY A 374 -1.57 18.57 -10.49
N ILE A 375 -0.27 18.95 -10.41
CA ILE A 375 0.52 18.93 -9.17
C ILE A 375 -0.17 19.65 -8.03
N ILE A 376 -0.86 20.77 -8.30
CA ILE A 376 -1.61 21.54 -7.29
C ILE A 376 -2.71 20.67 -6.67
N LYS A 377 -3.49 19.99 -7.51
CA LYS A 377 -4.58 19.09 -7.07
C LYS A 377 -4.02 17.87 -6.32
N HIS A 378 -2.96 17.26 -6.84
CA HIS A 378 -2.38 16.07 -6.23
C HIS A 378 -1.58 16.38 -4.96
N GLY A 379 -0.89 17.52 -4.89
CA GLY A 379 -0.27 18.02 -3.67
C GLY A 379 -1.32 18.32 -2.58
N ALA A 380 -2.47 18.88 -2.99
CA ALA A 380 -3.59 19.11 -2.09
C ALA A 380 -4.17 17.81 -1.50
N LYS A 381 -4.10 16.66 -2.20
CA LYS A 381 -4.49 15.35 -1.63
C LYS A 381 -3.62 14.96 -0.44
N LEU A 382 -2.31 15.17 -0.54
CA LEU A 382 -1.39 14.84 0.55
C LEU A 382 -1.59 15.77 1.74
N LEU A 383 -1.76 17.06 1.48
CA LEU A 383 -2.10 18.04 2.50
C LEU A 383 -3.40 17.67 3.22
N PHE A 384 -4.43 17.31 2.46
CA PHE A 384 -5.72 16.88 2.99
C PHE A 384 -5.58 15.63 3.85
N ALA A 385 -4.87 14.60 3.36
CA ALA A 385 -4.66 13.35 4.09
C ALA A 385 -4.01 13.57 5.46
N TYR A 386 -2.95 14.36 5.52
CA TYR A 386 -2.30 14.68 6.80
C TYR A 386 -3.14 15.56 7.71
N GLY A 387 -3.85 16.56 7.16
CA GLY A 387 -4.70 17.46 7.92
C GLY A 387 -5.92 16.75 8.52
N GLU A 388 -6.43 15.73 7.83
CA GLU A 388 -7.58 14.94 8.28
C GLU A 388 -7.18 13.83 9.28
N ALA A 389 -5.97 13.26 9.13
CA ALA A 389 -5.52 12.13 9.93
C ALA A 389 -5.54 12.42 11.43
N THR A 390 -6.17 11.53 12.18
CA THR A 390 -6.39 11.60 13.64
C THR A 390 -5.41 10.76 14.46
N VAL A 391 -4.71 9.83 13.81
CA VAL A 391 -3.69 8.98 14.44
C VAL A 391 -2.50 9.80 14.96
N PRO A 392 -1.70 9.27 15.92
CA PRO A 392 -0.44 9.87 16.30
C PRO A 392 0.46 10.15 15.11
N LYS A 393 0.96 11.37 15.01
CA LYS A 393 1.87 11.82 13.93
C LYS A 393 3.13 12.41 14.53
N VAL A 394 4.27 11.78 14.26
CA VAL A 394 5.58 12.26 14.68
C VAL A 394 6.43 12.55 13.46
N THR A 395 7.09 13.69 13.43
CA THR A 395 7.91 14.15 12.31
C THR A 395 9.35 14.37 12.75
N ILE A 396 10.31 13.96 11.92
CA ILE A 396 11.72 14.39 12.03
C ILE A 396 12.10 15.10 10.74
N ILE A 397 12.50 16.37 10.85
CA ILE A 397 13.11 17.12 9.77
C ILE A 397 14.60 16.87 9.82
N THR A 398 15.12 16.17 8.81
CA THR A 398 16.53 15.75 8.79
C THR A 398 17.43 16.78 8.12
N ARG A 399 16.95 17.42 7.05
CA ARG A 399 17.68 18.45 6.32
C ARG A 399 16.72 19.51 5.76
N LYS A 400 16.41 19.52 4.47
CA LYS A 400 15.58 20.54 3.85
C LYS A 400 14.11 20.40 4.18
N ALA A 401 13.44 21.51 4.44
CA ALA A 401 11.99 21.60 4.57
C ALA A 401 11.53 22.97 4.07
N TYR A 402 11.29 23.09 2.76
CA TYR A 402 11.07 24.38 2.11
C TYR A 402 9.65 24.57 1.58
N GLY A 403 9.15 25.80 1.75
CA GLY A 403 7.89 26.26 1.18
C GLY A 403 6.68 25.43 1.58
N GLY A 404 5.71 25.32 0.67
CA GLY A 404 4.50 24.52 0.91
C GLY A 404 4.76 23.03 1.15
N ALA A 405 5.90 22.48 0.74
CA ALA A 405 6.25 21.11 1.02
C ALA A 405 6.58 20.89 2.52
N TYR A 406 7.13 21.88 3.22
CA TYR A 406 7.25 21.87 4.67
C TYR A 406 5.87 21.71 5.32
N ASP A 407 4.87 22.48 4.87
CA ASP A 407 3.53 22.40 5.44
C ASP A 407 2.91 21.02 5.22
N VAL A 408 3.00 20.51 3.98
CA VAL A 408 2.38 19.26 3.54
C VAL A 408 2.94 18.04 4.26
N MET A 409 4.26 18.00 4.53
CA MET A 409 4.94 16.85 5.13
C MET A 409 4.75 16.77 6.66
N SER A 410 3.49 16.77 7.10
CA SER A 410 3.11 16.61 8.52
C SER A 410 3.70 17.68 9.46
N SER A 411 3.64 18.94 9.03
CA SER A 411 4.08 20.06 9.87
C SER A 411 3.26 20.17 11.16
N LYS A 412 3.80 20.87 12.15
CA LYS A 412 3.09 21.23 13.40
C LYS A 412 1.78 21.95 13.10
N HIS A 413 1.79 22.84 12.11
CA HIS A 413 0.61 23.61 11.69
C HIS A 413 -0.49 22.75 11.06
N LEU A 414 -0.11 21.64 10.41
CA LEU A 414 -1.03 20.69 9.81
C LEU A 414 -1.36 19.51 10.77
N ARG A 415 -1.53 19.83 12.06
CA ARG A 415 -1.90 18.88 13.11
C ARG A 415 -0.85 17.78 13.40
N GLY A 416 0.45 18.03 13.10
CA GLY A 416 1.55 17.18 13.57
C GLY A 416 1.64 17.25 15.11
N ASP A 417 1.69 16.09 15.79
CA ASP A 417 1.66 16.05 17.25
C ASP A 417 3.02 16.42 17.84
N ILE A 418 4.08 15.76 17.37
CA ILE A 418 5.46 16.03 17.82
C ILE A 418 6.34 16.17 16.58
N ASN A 419 7.01 17.33 16.49
CA ASN A 419 7.92 17.64 15.38
C ASN A 419 9.32 17.87 15.91
N TYR A 420 10.24 16.98 15.55
CA TYR A 420 11.67 17.12 15.84
C TYR A 420 12.42 17.63 14.62
N ALA A 421 13.57 18.25 14.85
CA ALA A 421 14.52 18.54 13.81
C ALA A 421 15.92 18.06 14.20
N TRP A 422 16.73 17.68 13.23
CA TRP A 422 18.16 17.50 13.42
C TRP A 422 18.88 18.86 13.35
N PRO A 423 20.11 18.98 13.89
CA PRO A 423 20.88 20.22 13.77
C PRO A 423 21.16 20.67 12.33
N SER A 424 21.15 19.70 11.40
CA SER A 424 21.30 19.91 9.95
C SER A 424 20.01 20.35 9.23
N ALA A 425 18.90 20.54 9.96
CA ALA A 425 17.64 20.94 9.35
C ALA A 425 17.65 22.41 8.89
N GLU A 426 17.08 22.62 7.73
CA GLU A 426 16.90 23.94 7.11
C GLU A 426 15.40 24.15 6.88
N ILE A 427 14.77 25.01 7.67
CA ILE A 427 13.33 25.27 7.61
C ILE A 427 13.10 26.70 7.11
N ALA A 428 12.67 26.85 5.87
CA ALA A 428 12.58 28.16 5.22
C ALA A 428 11.49 28.20 4.12
N VAL A 429 11.15 29.41 3.69
CA VAL A 429 10.21 29.60 2.55
C VAL A 429 10.81 29.02 1.26
N MET A 430 12.11 29.17 1.06
CA MET A 430 12.88 28.63 -0.07
C MET A 430 14.36 28.57 0.26
N GLY A 431 15.14 27.90 -0.58
CA GLY A 431 16.59 27.85 -0.41
C GLY A 431 17.23 29.27 -0.43
N ALA A 432 18.28 29.47 0.36
CA ALA A 432 18.88 30.76 0.62
C ALA A 432 19.28 31.54 -0.64
N LYS A 433 19.87 30.86 -1.64
CA LYS A 433 20.23 31.47 -2.91
C LYS A 433 19.02 32.11 -3.60
N GLY A 434 17.95 31.37 -3.77
CA GLY A 434 16.72 31.87 -4.41
C GLY A 434 16.09 33.03 -3.63
N ALA A 435 16.08 32.94 -2.30
CA ALA A 435 15.57 34.02 -1.44
C ALA A 435 16.38 35.31 -1.61
N VAL A 436 17.70 35.21 -1.61
CA VAL A 436 18.61 36.36 -1.77
C VAL A 436 18.48 36.98 -3.17
N GLU A 437 18.40 36.19 -4.22
CA GLU A 437 18.19 36.66 -5.60
C GLU A 437 16.87 37.46 -5.76
N ILE A 438 15.83 37.08 -5.02
CA ILE A 438 14.55 37.82 -5.01
C ILE A 438 14.64 39.09 -4.19
N ILE A 439 15.17 39.00 -2.96
CA ILE A 439 15.23 40.15 -2.02
C ILE A 439 16.18 41.23 -2.51
N TYR A 440 17.30 40.83 -3.12
CA TYR A 440 18.37 41.72 -3.58
C TYR A 440 18.46 41.72 -5.11
N ARG A 441 17.33 41.78 -5.78
CA ARG A 441 17.24 41.75 -7.25
C ARG A 441 18.09 42.83 -7.95
N SER A 442 18.30 43.99 -7.30
CA SER A 442 19.14 45.07 -7.80
C SER A 442 20.64 44.74 -7.78
N ASP A 443 21.08 43.77 -7.01
CA ASP A 443 22.48 43.41 -6.80
C ASP A 443 22.93 42.18 -7.58
N LEU A 444 22.07 41.62 -8.46
CA LEU A 444 22.32 40.35 -9.18
C LEU A 444 23.59 40.34 -10.05
N GLU A 445 24.03 41.51 -10.52
CA GLU A 445 25.24 41.66 -11.31
C GLU A 445 26.53 41.50 -10.46
N ASP A 446 26.45 41.75 -9.15
CA ASP A 446 27.57 41.63 -8.21
C ASP A 446 27.55 40.24 -7.54
N LYS A 447 28.22 39.28 -8.18
CA LYS A 447 28.27 37.88 -7.72
C LYS A 447 28.87 37.71 -6.32
N GLU A 448 29.87 38.54 -5.94
CA GLU A 448 30.50 38.45 -4.64
C GLU A 448 29.57 38.95 -3.55
N LYS A 449 28.87 40.04 -3.80
CA LYS A 449 27.87 40.59 -2.88
C LYS A 449 26.70 39.61 -2.68
N ILE A 450 26.21 39.00 -3.75
CA ILE A 450 25.16 37.97 -3.68
C ILE A 450 25.63 36.74 -2.90
N LEU A 451 26.87 36.27 -3.12
CA LEU A 451 27.41 35.13 -2.36
C LEU A 451 27.51 35.46 -0.85
N ASN A 452 27.97 36.63 -0.48
CA ASN A 452 28.06 37.07 0.91
C ASN A 452 26.68 37.19 1.56
N LYS A 453 25.70 37.75 0.85
CA LYS A 453 24.31 37.84 1.31
C LYS A 453 23.67 36.46 1.45
N THR A 454 23.97 35.52 0.55
CA THR A 454 23.50 34.14 0.64
C THR A 454 24.00 33.46 1.91
N LYS A 455 25.29 33.56 2.22
CA LYS A 455 25.86 33.06 3.48
C LYS A 455 25.21 33.67 4.71
N GLN A 456 25.03 34.98 4.74
CA GLN A 456 24.36 35.68 5.84
C GLN A 456 22.90 35.21 6.00
N TYR A 457 22.20 34.95 4.89
CA TYR A 457 20.85 34.45 4.90
C TYR A 457 20.80 33.01 5.42
N GLU A 458 21.75 32.16 4.98
CA GLU A 458 21.88 30.78 5.46
C GLU A 458 22.11 30.74 6.98
N GLU A 459 23.09 31.48 7.47
CA GLU A 459 23.39 31.55 8.90
C GLU A 459 22.20 32.03 9.73
N ARG A 460 21.43 32.94 9.20
CA ARG A 460 20.32 33.56 9.93
C ARG A 460 19.02 32.75 9.86
N PHE A 461 18.69 32.17 8.70
CA PHE A 461 17.36 31.61 8.45
C PHE A 461 17.33 30.10 8.09
N ALA A 462 18.40 29.55 7.52
CA ALA A 462 18.47 28.18 7.11
C ALA A 462 19.01 27.28 8.24
N ASN A 463 18.32 27.30 9.40
CA ASN A 463 18.67 26.50 10.57
C ASN A 463 17.39 26.13 11.34
N PRO A 464 17.42 25.10 12.22
CA PRO A 464 16.22 24.66 12.94
C PRO A 464 15.86 25.58 14.12
N PHE A 465 16.80 26.42 14.60
CA PHE A 465 16.62 27.16 15.85
C PHE A 465 15.59 28.29 15.72
N ILE A 466 15.48 28.93 14.57
CA ILE A 466 14.45 29.94 14.30
C ILE A 466 13.03 29.33 14.39
N ALA A 467 12.85 28.11 13.86
CA ALA A 467 11.59 27.42 13.96
C ALA A 467 11.33 26.94 15.41
N ALA A 468 12.37 26.55 16.14
CA ALA A 468 12.28 26.17 17.55
C ALA A 468 11.89 27.36 18.45
N GLU A 469 12.52 28.53 18.26
CA GLU A 469 12.18 29.76 18.97
C GLU A 469 10.71 30.17 18.80
N LYS A 470 10.15 29.87 17.64
CA LYS A 470 8.73 30.13 17.35
C LYS A 470 7.77 29.02 17.82
N GLY A 471 8.29 27.92 18.34
CA GLY A 471 7.48 26.76 18.72
C GLY A 471 6.92 25.96 17.54
N TYR A 472 7.51 26.10 16.34
CA TYR A 472 7.09 25.35 15.13
C TYR A 472 7.66 23.94 15.07
N ILE A 473 8.70 23.67 15.86
CA ILE A 473 9.21 22.35 16.20
C ILE A 473 9.33 22.23 17.71
N ASP A 474 9.20 21.03 18.25
CA ASP A 474 9.18 20.78 19.69
C ASP A 474 10.60 20.69 20.26
N GLU A 475 11.57 20.16 19.48
CA GLU A 475 12.96 20.04 19.93
C GLU A 475 13.91 19.81 18.76
N VAL A 476 15.12 20.33 18.90
CA VAL A 476 16.27 19.97 18.04
C VAL A 476 17.01 18.82 18.72
N ILE A 477 17.00 17.64 18.09
CA ILE A 477 17.53 16.40 18.67
C ILE A 477 18.84 15.96 18.01
N MET A 478 19.71 15.30 18.77
CA MET A 478 20.90 14.64 18.22
C MET A 478 20.47 13.47 17.32
N PRO A 479 21.00 13.34 16.09
CA PRO A 479 20.62 12.27 15.16
C PRO A 479 20.70 10.87 15.78
N ARG A 480 21.77 10.57 16.53
CA ARG A 480 21.96 9.30 17.25
C ARG A 480 20.80 8.94 18.20
N SER A 481 20.07 9.92 18.71
CA SER A 481 18.98 9.72 19.67
C SER A 481 17.62 9.49 19.01
N SER A 482 17.52 9.54 17.70
CA SER A 482 16.25 9.51 16.95
C SER A 482 15.36 8.34 17.34
N ARG A 483 15.87 7.10 17.35
CA ARG A 483 15.09 5.92 17.76
C ARG A 483 14.50 6.09 19.18
N LYS A 484 15.32 6.39 20.15
CA LYS A 484 14.91 6.59 21.55
C LYS A 484 13.82 7.67 21.69
N ARG A 485 13.98 8.78 20.95
CA ARG A 485 13.02 9.91 20.95
C ARG A 485 11.69 9.50 20.31
N LEU A 486 11.73 8.79 19.19
CA LEU A 486 10.55 8.28 18.51
C LEU A 486 9.76 7.28 19.36
N VAL A 487 10.43 6.30 19.97
CA VAL A 487 9.77 5.34 20.88
C VAL A 487 9.04 6.06 22.01
N ARG A 488 9.69 7.05 22.64
CA ARG A 488 9.08 7.83 23.72
C ARG A 488 7.92 8.70 23.23
N ALA A 489 8.06 9.32 22.06
CA ALA A 489 7.03 10.14 21.44
C ALA A 489 5.77 9.31 21.16
N PHE A 490 5.90 8.18 20.48
CA PHE A 490 4.74 7.33 20.21
C PHE A 490 4.12 6.73 21.48
N LYS A 491 4.94 6.39 22.48
CA LYS A 491 4.42 5.97 23.80
C LYS A 491 3.56 7.06 24.48
N SER A 492 4.00 8.31 24.43
CA SER A 492 3.26 9.44 25.02
C SER A 492 1.93 9.69 24.29
N LEU A 493 1.85 9.36 23.01
CA LEU A 493 0.69 9.58 22.15
C LEU A 493 -0.28 8.38 22.08
N LYS A 494 0.00 7.26 22.78
CA LYS A 494 -0.86 6.05 22.75
C LYS A 494 -2.32 6.31 23.17
N GLY A 495 -2.55 7.31 23.98
CA GLY A 495 -3.88 7.71 24.45
C GLY A 495 -4.56 8.79 23.62
N LYS A 496 -3.94 9.23 22.51
CA LYS A 496 -4.48 10.31 21.67
C LYS A 496 -5.88 9.96 21.16
N LYS A 497 -6.82 10.88 21.37
CA LYS A 497 -8.18 10.82 20.85
C LYS A 497 -8.54 12.17 20.27
N ILE A 498 -8.68 12.26 18.97
CA ILE A 498 -9.14 13.44 18.25
C ILE A 498 -10.29 13.00 17.33
N ALA A 499 -11.36 13.77 17.32
CA ALA A 499 -12.47 13.62 16.40
C ALA A 499 -12.42 14.75 15.36
N ASN A 500 -12.66 14.44 14.10
CA ASN A 500 -12.95 15.43 13.11
C ASN A 500 -14.40 15.94 13.26
N PRO A 501 -14.73 17.14 12.74
CA PRO A 501 -16.11 17.58 12.65
C PRO A 501 -16.95 16.51 11.93
N TRP A 502 -18.21 16.35 12.39
CA TRP A 502 -19.08 15.38 11.75
C TRP A 502 -19.30 15.72 10.28
N LYS A 503 -19.20 14.69 9.41
CA LYS A 503 -19.46 14.78 7.98
C LYS A 503 -19.94 13.42 7.48
N LYS A 504 -20.79 13.42 6.46
CA LYS A 504 -21.25 12.18 5.83
C LYS A 504 -20.09 11.38 5.22
N HIS A 505 -19.21 12.06 4.54
CA HIS A 505 -17.89 11.64 4.05
C HIS A 505 -17.07 12.90 3.77
N ASP A 506 -15.79 12.76 3.56
CA ASP A 506 -14.95 13.87 3.09
C ASP A 506 -15.18 14.17 1.60
N ASN A 507 -14.66 15.31 1.15
CA ASN A 507 -14.60 15.68 -0.26
C ASN A 507 -13.13 16.00 -0.62
N ILE A 508 -12.30 14.95 -0.56
CA ILE A 508 -10.91 15.04 -0.96
C ILE A 508 -10.81 15.39 -2.45
N PRO A 509 -9.86 16.25 -2.88
CA PRO A 509 -9.67 16.53 -4.31
C PRO A 509 -9.20 15.26 -5.05
N LEU A 510 -10.12 14.58 -5.73
CA LEU A 510 -9.87 13.31 -6.44
C LEU A 510 -9.16 13.51 -7.79
#